data_6c3f1d27db38fbf45af3bc3a9de02608
#
_entry.id   6c3f1d27db38fbf45af3bc3a9de02608
#
_cell.length_a   1.000
_cell.length_b   1.000
_cell.length_c   1.000
_cell.angle_alpha   90.00
_cell.angle_beta   90.00
_cell.angle_gamma   90.00
#
_symmetry.space_group_name_H-M   'P 1'
#
loop_
_entity.id
_entity.type
_entity.pdbx_description
1 polymer ?
#
loop_
_entity_poly.entity_id
_entity_poly.type
_entity_poly.pdbx_seq_one_letter_code
_entity_poly.pdbx_strand_id
1 'polypeptide(L)'
;VTKETAGFAAVELGFGAQRLARPSKKGERVPRGSRAAKAEVAHGVKAGLEAPPAVLRSFRLDDAPGKNPEVPTYNVGDTINVGIFTPGDTVKVTGTSKGRGFQGVVKRYGIGGGPNTHGNTKHRRPGSIGAGTDPSRVIKGKKMPGHYGAARHTQTHLRVEKIDAERNLIYIRGSVAGPKNGIVLVRKQG
;
A
#
# COMPACT_ATOMS: atom_id res chain seq x y z
N VAL A 1 -13.63 -1.43 14.73
CA VAL A 1 -14.79 -1.63 13.83
C VAL A 1 -15.46 -2.93 14.21
N THR A 2 -16.72 -2.90 14.58
CA THR A 2 -17.48 -4.06 15.03
C THR A 2 -18.46 -4.53 13.94
N LYS A 3 -18.87 -5.80 14.02
CA LYS A 3 -19.88 -6.36 13.09
C LYS A 3 -21.22 -5.60 13.14
N GLU A 4 -21.58 -5.10 14.31
CA GLU A 4 -22.83 -4.36 14.51
C GLU A 4 -22.87 -3.02 13.76
N THR A 5 -21.73 -2.31 13.72
CA THR A 5 -21.65 -0.97 13.10
C THR A 5 -21.33 -0.98 11.61
N ALA A 6 -20.58 -1.97 11.12
CA ALA A 6 -20.08 -1.99 9.74
C ALA A 6 -20.31 -3.32 9.00
N GLY A 7 -20.93 -4.32 9.64
CA GLY A 7 -21.15 -5.64 9.04
C GLY A 7 -19.92 -6.56 9.01
N PHE A 8 -18.76 -6.09 9.47
CA PHE A 8 -17.53 -6.88 9.56
C PHE A 8 -16.69 -6.48 10.78
N ALA A 9 -15.87 -7.40 11.28
CA ALA A 9 -14.90 -7.12 12.34
C ALA A 9 -13.56 -6.69 11.73
N ALA A 10 -13.00 -5.57 12.21
CA ALA A 10 -11.69 -5.10 11.77
C ALA A 10 -10.99 -4.31 12.88
N VAL A 11 -9.67 -4.38 12.90
CA VAL A 11 -8.81 -3.50 13.69
C VAL A 11 -8.26 -2.41 12.78
N GLU A 12 -8.37 -1.16 13.21
CA GLU A 12 -7.80 -0.02 12.52
C GLU A 12 -6.51 0.39 13.21
N LEU A 13 -5.40 0.34 12.46
CA LEU A 13 -4.07 0.72 12.97
C LEU A 13 -3.70 2.10 12.44
N GLY A 14 -3.25 2.96 13.38
CA GLY A 14 -2.69 4.27 13.10
C GLY A 14 -1.16 4.24 13.11
N PHE A 15 -0.53 4.98 12.20
CA PHE A 15 0.92 5.14 12.15
C PHE A 15 1.33 6.59 11.96
N GLY A 16 2.33 7.02 12.76
CA GLY A 16 2.82 8.38 12.75
C GLY A 16 1.82 9.39 13.32
N ALA A 17 2.29 10.56 13.71
CA ALA A 17 1.45 11.64 14.19
C ALA A 17 1.30 12.72 13.11
N GLN A 18 0.09 13.20 12.91
CA GLN A 18 -0.21 14.32 12.04
C GLN A 18 -0.14 15.63 12.82
N ARG A 19 0.35 16.69 12.19
CA ARG A 19 0.41 18.00 12.84
C ARG A 19 -1.00 18.57 13.05
N LEU A 20 -1.29 18.98 14.26
CA LEU A 20 -2.53 19.70 14.57
C LEU A 20 -2.55 21.08 13.90
N ALA A 21 -3.74 21.55 13.54
CA ALA A 21 -3.92 22.89 13.02
C ALA A 21 -3.58 23.91 14.12
N ARG A 22 -2.60 24.78 13.88
CA ARG A 22 -2.45 25.96 14.72
C ARG A 22 -3.70 26.86 14.56
N PRO A 23 -4.18 27.51 15.63
CA PRO A 23 -5.21 28.51 15.48
C PRO A 23 -4.68 29.58 14.51
N SER A 24 -5.34 29.72 13.34
CA SER A 24 -4.94 30.73 12.37
C SER A 24 -5.31 32.12 12.89
N LYS A 25 -4.38 33.05 12.88
CA LYS A 25 -4.69 34.46 13.04
C LYS A 25 -5.55 34.89 11.86
N LYS A 26 -6.57 35.74 12.12
CA LYS A 26 -7.49 36.25 11.09
C LYS A 26 -6.68 36.84 9.91
N GLY A 27 -6.80 36.24 8.71
CA GLY A 27 -6.08 36.69 7.50
C GLY A 27 -4.88 35.84 7.06
N GLU A 28 -4.42 34.87 7.84
CA GLU A 28 -3.29 34.01 7.47
C GLU A 28 -3.74 32.84 6.60
N ARG A 29 -3.24 32.74 5.34
CA ARG A 29 -3.46 31.60 4.46
C ARG A 29 -2.66 30.40 4.96
N VAL A 30 -3.36 29.42 5.50
CA VAL A 30 -2.76 28.13 5.87
C VAL A 30 -2.67 27.24 4.64
N PRO A 31 -1.49 26.70 4.28
CA PRO A 31 -1.35 25.77 3.17
C PRO A 31 -2.28 24.55 3.36
N ARG A 32 -3.10 24.24 2.35
CA ARG A 32 -3.95 23.06 2.36
C ARG A 32 -3.08 21.79 2.39
N GLY A 33 -3.42 20.81 3.23
CA GLY A 33 -2.82 19.48 3.23
C GLY A 33 -1.71 19.23 4.25
N SER A 34 -1.29 20.24 5.05
CA SER A 34 -0.23 20.05 6.07
C SER A 34 -0.76 19.82 7.50
N ARG A 35 -2.07 19.82 7.72
CA ARG A 35 -2.70 19.79 9.04
C ARG A 35 -3.90 18.86 9.07
N ALA A 36 -4.12 18.25 10.23
CA ALA A 36 -5.27 17.38 10.45
C ALA A 36 -6.60 18.12 10.30
N ALA A 37 -7.54 17.50 9.61
CA ALA A 37 -8.90 17.98 9.52
C ALA A 37 -9.63 17.76 10.87
N LYS A 38 -10.68 18.55 11.14
CA LYS A 38 -11.48 18.41 12.38
C LYS A 38 -12.00 16.98 12.58
N ALA A 39 -12.43 16.31 11.51
CA ALA A 39 -12.91 14.93 11.56
C ALA A 39 -11.79 13.93 11.95
N GLU A 40 -10.58 14.11 11.44
CA GLU A 40 -9.42 13.29 11.79
C GLU A 40 -9.02 13.48 13.26
N VAL A 41 -9.06 14.72 13.74
CA VAL A 41 -8.81 15.02 15.15
C VAL A 41 -9.87 14.36 16.03
N ALA A 42 -11.14 14.50 15.71
CA ALA A 42 -12.23 13.86 16.46
C ALA A 42 -12.13 12.33 16.47
N HIS A 43 -11.65 11.74 15.37
CA HIS A 43 -11.37 10.31 15.29
C HIS A 43 -10.20 9.89 16.21
N GLY A 44 -9.12 10.66 16.24
CA GLY A 44 -7.99 10.43 17.14
C GLY A 44 -8.37 10.56 18.62
N VAL A 45 -9.16 11.57 18.97
CA VAL A 45 -9.64 11.78 20.35
C VAL A 45 -10.47 10.59 20.85
N LYS A 46 -11.29 9.96 20.01
CA LYS A 46 -12.03 8.74 20.37
C LYS A 46 -11.11 7.58 20.74
N ALA A 47 -9.89 7.56 20.21
CA ALA A 47 -8.87 6.58 20.53
C ALA A 47 -7.95 7.03 21.70
N GLY A 48 -8.21 8.15 22.34
CA GLY A 48 -7.38 8.69 23.43
C GLY A 48 -6.04 9.28 22.97
N LEU A 49 -5.90 9.59 21.67
CA LEU A 49 -4.65 10.12 21.10
C LEU A 49 -4.66 11.65 21.12
N GLU A 50 -3.54 12.26 21.53
CA GLU A 50 -3.36 13.72 21.48
C GLU A 50 -3.33 14.27 20.06
N ALA A 51 -2.79 13.50 19.12
CA ALA A 51 -2.72 13.86 17.71
C ALA A 51 -3.23 12.71 16.82
N PRO A 52 -3.99 13.00 15.75
CA PRO A 52 -4.47 11.97 14.86
C PRO A 52 -3.32 11.30 14.12
N PRO A 53 -3.41 10.01 13.82
CA PRO A 53 -2.39 9.30 13.08
C PRO A 53 -2.30 9.82 11.63
N ALA A 54 -1.07 9.89 11.09
CA ALA A 54 -0.82 10.33 9.73
C ALA A 54 -1.34 9.34 8.68
N VAL A 55 -1.34 8.06 9.01
CA VAL A 55 -1.85 6.99 8.14
C VAL A 55 -2.70 6.04 8.95
N LEU A 56 -3.90 5.76 8.46
CA LEU A 56 -4.83 4.78 9.01
C LEU A 56 -4.97 3.61 8.03
N ARG A 57 -4.98 2.39 8.55
CA ARG A 57 -5.23 1.17 7.76
C ARG A 57 -6.06 0.18 8.57
N SER A 58 -7.13 -0.30 7.95
CA SER A 58 -8.00 -1.31 8.55
C SER A 58 -7.55 -2.71 8.15
N PHE A 59 -7.51 -3.60 9.11
CA PHE A 59 -7.19 -5.01 8.95
C PHE A 59 -8.42 -5.83 9.34
N ARG A 60 -9.05 -6.47 8.35
CA ARG A 60 -10.17 -7.36 8.60
C ARG A 60 -9.72 -8.58 9.38
N LEU A 61 -10.51 -8.94 10.39
CA LEU A 61 -10.30 -10.13 11.21
C LEU A 61 -11.03 -11.34 10.61
N ASP A 62 -12.13 -11.10 9.88
CA ASP A 62 -12.95 -12.16 9.28
C ASP A 62 -12.25 -12.87 8.11
N ASP A 63 -11.29 -12.21 7.45
CA ASP A 63 -10.55 -12.73 6.29
C ASP A 63 -9.28 -13.52 6.68
N ALA A 64 -9.06 -13.82 7.95
CA ALA A 64 -7.91 -14.60 8.37
C ALA A 64 -8.03 -16.04 7.83
N PRO A 65 -7.16 -16.50 6.92
CA PRO A 65 -7.16 -17.89 6.47
C PRO A 65 -6.70 -18.78 7.64
N GLY A 66 -7.54 -19.65 8.05
CA GLY A 66 -7.35 -20.49 9.22
C GLY A 66 -8.13 -19.95 10.42
N LYS A 67 -9.07 -20.72 10.83
CA LYS A 67 -9.90 -20.50 12.04
C LYS A 67 -9.01 -20.56 13.29
N ASN A 68 -8.18 -19.55 13.51
CA ASN A 68 -7.57 -19.38 14.81
C ASN A 68 -8.59 -18.71 15.73
N PRO A 69 -9.12 -19.42 16.73
CA PRO A 69 -10.07 -18.86 17.68
C PRO A 69 -9.47 -17.75 18.57
N GLU A 70 -8.17 -17.60 18.56
CA GLU A 70 -7.45 -16.59 19.35
C GLU A 70 -7.09 -15.37 18.50
N VAL A 71 -8.11 -14.63 18.06
CA VAL A 71 -7.87 -13.27 17.63
C VAL A 71 -7.56 -12.45 18.89
N PRO A 72 -6.35 -11.91 19.05
CA PRO A 72 -6.02 -11.10 20.20
C PRO A 72 -7.02 -9.95 20.31
N THR A 73 -7.60 -9.80 21.49
CA THR A 73 -8.53 -8.71 21.77
C THR A 73 -7.71 -7.43 21.91
N TYR A 74 -7.79 -6.56 20.90
CA TYR A 74 -7.17 -5.24 20.94
C TYR A 74 -8.15 -4.21 21.50
N ASN A 75 -7.69 -3.41 22.45
CA ASN A 75 -8.45 -2.27 22.95
C ASN A 75 -8.11 -1.01 22.15
N VAL A 76 -9.05 -0.08 22.12
CA VAL A 76 -8.83 1.21 21.49
C VAL A 76 -7.78 2.00 22.30
N GLY A 77 -6.73 2.48 21.64
CA GLY A 77 -5.61 3.17 22.30
C GLY A 77 -4.37 2.29 22.53
N ASP A 78 -4.47 0.97 22.33
CA ASP A 78 -3.32 0.08 22.48
C ASP A 78 -2.22 0.40 21.46
N THR A 79 -0.96 0.31 21.91
CA THR A 79 0.21 0.51 21.05
C THR A 79 0.79 -0.84 20.66
N ILE A 80 0.90 -1.10 19.36
CA ILE A 80 1.44 -2.33 18.80
C ILE A 80 2.89 -2.08 18.35
N ASN A 81 3.84 -2.81 18.96
CA ASN A 81 5.26 -2.77 18.63
C ASN A 81 5.67 -3.97 17.78
N VAL A 82 6.91 -3.96 17.26
CA VAL A 82 7.47 -5.07 16.46
C VAL A 82 7.57 -6.40 17.23
N GLY A 83 7.44 -6.40 18.55
CA GLY A 83 7.46 -7.59 19.40
C GLY A 83 6.38 -8.64 19.12
N ILE A 84 5.36 -8.30 18.32
CA ILE A 84 4.37 -9.28 17.83
C ILE A 84 4.97 -10.30 16.84
N PHE A 85 6.11 -9.98 16.23
CA PHE A 85 6.82 -10.88 15.32
C PHE A 85 7.92 -11.63 16.06
N THR A 86 8.30 -12.80 15.54
CA THR A 86 9.43 -13.59 16.01
C THR A 86 10.41 -13.82 14.86
N PRO A 87 11.73 -13.91 15.13
CA PRO A 87 12.69 -14.31 14.10
C PRO A 87 12.31 -15.68 13.52
N GLY A 88 12.34 -15.80 12.21
CA GLY A 88 11.89 -17.01 11.50
C GLY A 88 10.44 -16.96 10.99
N ASP A 89 9.62 -16.04 11.48
CA ASP A 89 8.24 -15.88 10.99
C ASP A 89 8.19 -15.63 9.48
N THR A 90 7.21 -16.26 8.84
CA THR A 90 6.89 -15.97 7.44
C THR A 90 5.88 -14.83 7.38
N VAL A 91 6.19 -13.80 6.60
CA VAL A 91 5.35 -12.60 6.50
C VAL A 91 5.03 -12.24 5.04
N LYS A 92 3.93 -11.54 4.85
CA LYS A 92 3.61 -10.84 3.62
C LYS A 92 3.72 -9.33 3.84
N VAL A 93 4.40 -8.68 2.90
CA VAL A 93 4.64 -7.24 2.95
C VAL A 93 3.96 -6.57 1.77
N THR A 94 3.10 -5.62 2.06
CA THR A 94 2.36 -4.84 1.05
C THR A 94 2.84 -3.40 1.07
N GLY A 95 3.25 -2.90 -0.08
CA GLY A 95 3.67 -1.50 -0.25
C GLY A 95 3.18 -0.94 -1.58
N THR A 96 3.44 0.34 -1.81
CA THR A 96 3.18 1.00 -3.08
C THR A 96 4.46 1.06 -3.90
N SER A 97 4.46 0.44 -5.07
CA SER A 97 5.62 0.41 -5.95
C SER A 97 6.01 1.81 -6.44
N LYS A 98 7.30 2.00 -6.79
CA LYS A 98 7.77 3.27 -7.36
C LYS A 98 6.99 3.61 -8.63
N GLY A 99 6.44 4.82 -8.73
CA GLY A 99 5.77 5.31 -9.92
C GLY A 99 6.76 5.53 -11.07
N ARG A 100 6.34 5.21 -12.29
CA ARG A 100 7.12 5.41 -13.53
C ARG A 100 6.37 6.24 -14.56
N GLY A 101 5.23 6.80 -14.19
CA GLY A 101 4.39 7.61 -15.06
C GLY A 101 3.76 6.80 -16.20
N PHE A 102 3.42 7.47 -17.29
CA PHE A 102 2.88 6.82 -18.48
C PHE A 102 4.01 6.14 -19.26
N GLN A 103 3.88 4.86 -19.52
CA GLN A 103 4.91 4.06 -20.19
C GLN A 103 4.36 3.36 -21.45
N GLY A 104 5.22 3.24 -22.46
CA GLY A 104 4.95 2.43 -23.64
C GLY A 104 4.98 0.93 -23.34
N VAL A 105 4.48 0.13 -24.27
CA VAL A 105 4.33 -1.33 -24.13
C VAL A 105 5.65 -2.07 -23.92
N VAL A 106 6.72 -1.57 -24.49
CA VAL A 106 8.06 -2.16 -24.34
C VAL A 106 8.49 -2.12 -22.87
N LYS A 107 8.43 -0.95 -22.22
CA LYS A 107 8.84 -0.81 -20.82
C LYS A 107 7.82 -1.38 -19.84
N ARG A 108 6.51 -1.24 -20.16
CA ARG A 108 5.44 -1.66 -19.26
C ARG A 108 5.27 -3.17 -19.19
N TYR A 109 5.47 -3.87 -20.32
CA TYR A 109 5.20 -5.31 -20.42
C TYR A 109 6.35 -6.14 -20.98
N GLY A 110 7.49 -5.52 -21.34
CA GLY A 110 8.62 -6.22 -21.95
C GLY A 110 8.33 -6.72 -23.37
N ILE A 111 7.35 -6.14 -24.06
CA ILE A 111 7.05 -6.52 -25.46
C ILE A 111 8.22 -6.07 -26.33
N GLY A 112 8.69 -6.95 -27.25
CA GLY A 112 9.65 -6.59 -28.28
C GLY A 112 9.16 -5.43 -29.12
N GLY A 113 10.07 -4.60 -29.58
CA GLY A 113 9.78 -3.58 -30.59
C GLY A 113 10.02 -4.14 -32.00
N GLY A 114 10.03 -3.24 -32.99
CA GLY A 114 10.52 -3.57 -34.32
C GLY A 114 12.06 -3.57 -34.36
N PRO A 115 12.65 -4.08 -35.47
CA PRO A 115 14.08 -4.03 -35.69
C PRO A 115 14.67 -2.62 -35.65
N ASN A 116 15.91 -2.48 -35.22
CA ASN A 116 16.59 -1.17 -35.20
C ASN A 116 17.18 -0.77 -36.56
N THR A 117 17.29 -1.72 -37.47
CA THR A 117 17.87 -1.57 -38.81
C THR A 117 16.90 -2.04 -39.89
N HIS A 118 17.37 -2.23 -41.13
CA HIS A 118 16.56 -2.67 -42.29
C HIS A 118 15.38 -1.74 -42.64
N GLY A 119 15.55 -0.41 -42.52
CA GLY A 119 14.52 0.57 -42.87
C GLY A 119 13.28 0.63 -41.99
N ASN A 120 13.32 -0.04 -40.84
CA ASN A 120 12.17 -0.01 -39.91
C ASN A 120 12.02 1.36 -39.25
N THR A 121 10.82 1.93 -39.30
CA THR A 121 10.46 3.22 -38.66
C THR A 121 9.71 3.06 -37.34
N LYS A 122 9.36 1.83 -36.94
CA LYS A 122 8.47 1.55 -35.79
C LYS A 122 9.21 0.83 -34.65
N HIS A 123 10.34 1.36 -34.22
CA HIS A 123 11.23 0.70 -33.25
C HIS A 123 10.57 0.28 -31.92
N ARG A 124 9.73 1.16 -31.32
CA ARG A 124 9.14 0.93 -29.99
C ARG A 124 7.60 0.97 -29.99
N ARG A 125 6.97 0.90 -31.14
CA ARG A 125 5.51 0.92 -31.25
C ARG A 125 4.90 -0.47 -30.96
N PRO A 126 3.64 -0.52 -30.47
CA PRO A 126 3.00 -1.79 -30.09
C PRO A 126 2.66 -2.70 -31.29
N GLY A 127 2.64 -2.18 -32.52
CA GLY A 127 2.18 -2.93 -33.69
C GLY A 127 0.65 -3.06 -33.76
N SER A 128 0.17 -4.14 -34.35
CA SER A 128 -1.27 -4.43 -34.48
C SER A 128 -1.92 -4.68 -33.11
N ILE A 129 -3.12 -4.17 -32.94
CA ILE A 129 -3.91 -4.32 -31.71
C ILE A 129 -5.04 -5.37 -31.85
N GLY A 130 -5.29 -5.89 -33.04
CA GLY A 130 -6.31 -6.89 -33.27
C GLY A 130 -6.33 -7.43 -34.69
N ALA A 131 -7.22 -8.38 -34.96
CA ALA A 131 -7.31 -9.10 -36.23
C ALA A 131 -8.05 -8.33 -37.33
N GLY A 132 -8.78 -7.25 -37.04
CA GLY A 132 -9.54 -6.46 -38.03
C GLY A 132 -11.04 -6.77 -38.01
N THR A 133 -11.63 -7.11 -39.15
CA THR A 133 -13.09 -7.25 -39.35
C THR A 133 -13.75 -8.25 -38.42
N ASP A 134 -13.13 -9.36 -38.14
CA ASP A 134 -13.60 -10.34 -37.16
C ASP A 134 -12.54 -10.50 -36.06
N PRO A 135 -12.86 -10.18 -34.81
CA PRO A 135 -14.13 -9.86 -34.15
C PRO A 135 -14.55 -8.37 -34.18
N SER A 136 -14.01 -7.51 -35.03
CA SER A 136 -14.29 -6.06 -35.14
C SER A 136 -14.10 -5.25 -33.84
N ARG A 137 -13.34 -5.76 -32.90
CA ARG A 137 -13.05 -5.12 -31.62
C ARG A 137 -11.67 -5.47 -31.11
N VAL A 138 -11.14 -4.65 -30.23
CA VAL A 138 -9.93 -4.99 -29.48
C VAL A 138 -10.34 -5.91 -28.30
N ILE A 139 -9.66 -7.05 -28.18
CA ILE A 139 -9.94 -8.02 -27.10
C ILE A 139 -9.56 -7.42 -25.77
N LYS A 140 -10.41 -7.64 -24.74
CA LYS A 140 -10.14 -7.18 -23.36
C LYS A 140 -8.81 -7.76 -22.87
N GLY A 141 -8.06 -6.97 -22.08
CA GLY A 141 -6.74 -7.36 -21.57
C GLY A 141 -5.59 -7.17 -22.55
N LYS A 142 -5.83 -6.64 -23.78
CA LYS A 142 -4.74 -6.28 -24.70
C LYS A 142 -3.75 -5.33 -24.04
N LYS A 143 -2.48 -5.70 -24.09
CA LYS A 143 -1.38 -4.92 -23.50
C LYS A 143 -1.18 -3.61 -24.28
N MET A 144 -1.46 -2.47 -23.65
CA MET A 144 -1.38 -1.13 -24.24
C MET A 144 -0.54 -0.18 -23.37
N PRO A 145 -0.06 0.95 -23.92
CA PRO A 145 0.57 2.00 -23.12
C PRO A 145 -0.35 2.48 -21.99
N GLY A 146 0.24 2.94 -20.89
CA GLY A 146 -0.54 3.44 -19.78
C GLY A 146 0.32 3.67 -18.54
N HIS A 147 -0.33 4.01 -17.43
CA HIS A 147 0.32 4.23 -16.15
C HIS A 147 1.03 2.97 -15.67
N TYR A 148 2.28 3.13 -15.20
CA TYR A 148 3.09 2.04 -14.69
C TYR A 148 3.71 2.41 -13.34
N GLY A 149 3.68 1.46 -12.41
CA GLY A 149 4.07 1.70 -11.03
C GLY A 149 3.02 2.50 -10.24
N ALA A 150 3.39 3.00 -9.06
CA ALA A 150 2.50 3.60 -8.07
C ALA A 150 1.27 2.73 -7.76
N ALA A 151 1.42 1.42 -7.90
CA ALA A 151 0.40 0.42 -7.65
C ALA A 151 0.71 -0.35 -6.36
N ARG A 152 -0.34 -0.80 -5.68
CA ARG A 152 -0.21 -1.68 -4.53
C ARG A 152 0.38 -3.01 -4.99
N HIS A 153 1.46 -3.41 -4.35
CA HIS A 153 2.14 -4.67 -4.61
C HIS A 153 2.37 -5.41 -3.29
N THR A 154 2.05 -6.69 -3.26
CA THR A 154 2.26 -7.55 -2.09
C THR A 154 3.29 -8.61 -2.42
N GLN A 155 4.34 -8.65 -1.61
CA GLN A 155 5.33 -9.73 -1.64
C GLN A 155 4.99 -10.71 -0.51
N THR A 156 4.83 -11.96 -0.87
CA THR A 156 4.50 -13.06 0.04
C THR A 156 5.73 -13.89 0.38
N HIS A 157 5.63 -14.71 1.43
CA HIS A 157 6.67 -15.66 1.84
C HIS A 157 8.03 -15.00 2.11
N LEU A 158 8.03 -13.81 2.68
CA LEU A 158 9.24 -13.18 3.19
C LEU A 158 9.51 -13.67 4.61
N ARG A 159 10.78 -13.82 4.96
CA ARG A 159 11.20 -14.29 6.29
C ARG A 159 11.70 -13.14 7.14
N VAL A 160 11.30 -13.13 8.40
CA VAL A 160 11.85 -12.23 9.42
C VAL A 160 13.19 -12.79 9.88
N GLU A 161 14.28 -12.05 9.68
CA GLU A 161 15.63 -12.45 10.06
C GLU A 161 15.96 -12.04 11.50
N LYS A 162 15.68 -10.77 11.83
CA LYS A 162 16.03 -10.20 13.13
C LYS A 162 14.98 -9.17 13.55
N ILE A 163 14.81 -9.04 14.86
CA ILE A 163 13.97 -8.03 15.49
C ILE A 163 14.81 -7.28 16.52
N ASP A 164 14.73 -5.97 16.51
CA ASP A 164 15.31 -5.07 17.49
C ASP A 164 14.16 -4.35 18.20
N ALA A 165 13.80 -4.85 19.38
CA ALA A 165 12.67 -4.32 20.14
C ALA A 165 12.95 -2.91 20.69
N GLU A 166 14.20 -2.59 21.05
CA GLU A 166 14.57 -1.28 21.61
C GLU A 166 14.40 -0.16 20.58
N ARG A 167 14.78 -0.42 19.34
CA ARG A 167 14.67 0.53 18.23
C ARG A 167 13.36 0.39 17.44
N ASN A 168 12.51 -0.57 17.80
CA ASN A 168 11.27 -0.91 17.08
C ASN A 168 11.52 -1.21 15.58
N LEU A 169 12.59 -1.99 15.28
CA LEU A 169 13.01 -2.34 13.92
C LEU A 169 12.79 -3.83 13.65
N ILE A 170 12.33 -4.11 12.43
CA ILE A 170 12.20 -5.47 11.91
C ILE A 170 13.05 -5.63 10.65
N TYR A 171 13.85 -6.68 10.58
CA TYR A 171 14.70 -7.02 9.43
C TYR A 171 14.05 -8.16 8.66
N ILE A 172 13.66 -7.87 7.42
CA ILE A 172 12.96 -8.82 6.55
C ILE A 172 13.86 -9.15 5.36
N ARG A 173 14.08 -10.45 5.13
CA ARG A 173 14.84 -10.93 3.99
C ARG A 173 14.01 -10.88 2.72
N GLY A 174 14.51 -10.20 1.69
CA GLY A 174 13.90 -10.13 0.37
C GLY A 174 13.60 -8.71 -0.10
N SER A 175 12.82 -8.60 -1.16
CA SER A 175 12.48 -7.31 -1.76
C SER A 175 11.18 -6.75 -1.18
N VAL A 176 11.16 -5.46 -0.92
CA VAL A 176 9.98 -4.72 -0.48
C VAL A 176 9.60 -3.67 -1.51
N ALA A 177 8.32 -3.59 -1.84
CA ALA A 177 7.84 -2.65 -2.83
C ALA A 177 7.87 -1.21 -2.32
N GLY A 178 8.41 -0.30 -3.12
CA GLY A 178 8.35 1.14 -2.86
C GLY A 178 9.71 1.83 -2.73
N PRO A 179 9.71 3.15 -2.49
CA PRO A 179 10.91 3.92 -2.21
C PRO A 179 11.37 3.72 -0.76
N LYS A 180 12.57 4.21 -0.45
CA LYS A 180 13.02 4.39 0.94
C LYS A 180 12.02 5.31 1.68
N ASN A 181 11.82 5.06 2.97
CA ASN A 181 10.84 5.78 3.81
C ASN A 181 9.38 5.64 3.35
N GLY A 182 9.08 4.66 2.49
CA GLY A 182 7.71 4.33 2.12
C GLY A 182 7.00 3.56 3.24
N ILE A 183 5.69 3.72 3.33
CA ILE A 183 4.87 2.98 4.30
C ILE A 183 4.56 1.59 3.74
N VAL A 184 4.76 0.59 4.57
CA VAL A 184 4.47 -0.81 4.25
C VAL A 184 3.59 -1.43 5.31
N LEU A 185 2.78 -2.38 4.90
CA LEU A 185 1.95 -3.20 5.78
C LEU A 185 2.57 -4.58 5.88
N VAL A 186 2.92 -4.98 7.09
CA VAL A 186 3.49 -6.31 7.38
C VAL A 186 2.43 -7.14 8.07
N ARG A 187 2.20 -8.36 7.58
CA ARG A 187 1.28 -9.33 8.17
C ARG A 187 1.96 -10.68 8.30
N LYS A 188 1.76 -11.38 9.41
CA LYS A 188 2.11 -12.80 9.49
C LYS A 188 1.35 -13.57 8.43
N GLN A 189 2.02 -14.56 7.85
CA GLN A 189 1.44 -15.51 6.92
C GLN A 189 1.46 -16.85 7.62
N GLY A 190 0.27 -17.31 8.00
CA GLY A 190 0.08 -18.66 8.50
C GLY A 190 0.13 -19.66 7.37
#